data_6193f25e35ba374c0ac84b64acfeec72
#
_entry.id   6193f25e35ba374c0ac84b64acfeec72
#
_cell.length_a   1.000
_cell.length_b   1.000
_cell.length_c   1.000
_cell.angle_alpha   90.00
_cell.angle_beta   90.00
_cell.angle_gamma   90.00
#
_symmetry.space_group_name_H-M   'P 1'
#
loop_
_entity.id
_entity.type
_entity.pdbx_description
1 polymer ?
#
loop_
_entity_poly.entity_id
_entity_poly.type
_entity_poly.pdbx_seq_one_letter_code
_entity_poly.pdbx_strand_id
1 'polypeptide(L)'
;MIFRNHKAVLSVLVATALTGAVVTDAFAQSSRSSERGNRGGKQAKAEVLYPNATRQEPTVKASAKLGSKLQKMIDSYNKEKFPETRTQADAILADSAANEYDKSLAAQLASQAAYQTDDTAAAIAYLKQVLQFNGLDNNGHFQSMLMLGQLELQEDKTAEGLATLDKYFAESKSTKPEELIAKGQALYQLERYQEAIPVLKQAIAGSTEPKDNWNQLLMAALSEAGQSGEAVKEAEALAAKNPNDKKAQLNLASMYMQADQMDKAAAVMDKLRSSGQLTEEREYKQLYSIYANTEHKEKDVIAVINEGLQKGILKPDYQVYLALAQSYYYSDQVPQAIDAWQKAAPLSKDGETY
;
A
#
# COMPACT_ATOMS: atom_id res chain seq x y z
N MET A 1 12.10 11.62 16.76
CA MET A 1 12.85 11.59 15.47
C MET A 1 12.83 10.18 14.90
N ILE A 2 11.66 9.62 14.67
CA ILE A 2 11.44 8.25 14.19
C ILE A 2 10.38 8.39 13.07
N PHE A 3 10.66 7.98 11.90
CA PHE A 3 9.95 8.01 10.62
C PHE A 3 10.54 8.96 9.58
N ARG A 4 11.75 8.61 9.14
CA ARG A 4 12.32 9.15 7.90
C ARG A 4 12.81 8.02 6.98
N ASN A 5 11.97 6.99 6.80
CA ASN A 5 12.17 5.97 5.77
C ASN A 5 10.83 5.67 5.09
N HIS A 6 10.35 6.62 4.27
CA HIS A 6 9.12 6.49 3.46
C HIS A 6 9.21 5.47 2.32
N LYS A 7 10.36 4.82 2.12
CA LYS A 7 10.59 3.92 0.95
C LYS A 7 10.13 2.48 1.13
N ALA A 8 9.74 2.05 2.30
CA ALA A 8 9.47 0.62 2.58
C ALA A 8 8.00 0.19 2.43
N VAL A 9 7.04 1.11 2.25
CA VAL A 9 5.60 0.78 2.22
C VAL A 9 5.08 0.58 0.79
N LEU A 10 5.83 0.96 -0.23
CA LEU A 10 5.38 0.99 -1.63
C LEU A 10 5.37 -0.36 -2.37
N SER A 11 6.02 -1.40 -1.84
CA SER A 11 6.32 -2.60 -2.65
C SER A 11 5.19 -3.63 -2.77
N VAL A 12 4.01 -3.44 -2.19
CA VAL A 12 3.03 -4.53 -2.05
C VAL A 12 1.77 -4.40 -2.92
N LEU A 13 1.47 -3.25 -3.52
CA LEU A 13 0.14 -3.01 -4.12
C LEU A 13 0.05 -3.20 -5.64
N VAL A 14 1.15 -3.32 -6.38
CA VAL A 14 1.10 -3.45 -7.86
C VAL A 14 0.82 -4.89 -8.32
N ALA A 15 1.03 -5.88 -7.48
CA ALA A 15 1.04 -7.29 -7.90
C ALA A 15 -0.35 -7.93 -8.15
N THR A 16 -1.46 -7.30 -7.79
CA THR A 16 -2.79 -7.96 -7.84
C THR A 16 -3.73 -7.49 -8.94
N ALA A 17 -3.42 -6.43 -9.68
CA ALA A 17 -4.29 -5.91 -10.75
C ALA A 17 -3.87 -6.32 -12.17
N LEU A 18 -2.74 -7.02 -12.34
CA LEU A 18 -2.12 -7.28 -13.64
C LEU A 18 -2.29 -8.72 -14.18
N THR A 19 -3.08 -9.57 -13.52
CA THR A 19 -3.43 -10.87 -14.13
C THR A 19 -4.39 -10.65 -15.29
N GLY A 20 -3.76 -10.41 -16.45
CA GLY A 20 -4.40 -10.11 -17.70
C GLY A 20 -5.27 -11.24 -18.25
N ALA A 21 -6.55 -11.07 -18.16
CA ALA A 21 -7.51 -11.88 -18.88
C ALA A 21 -8.40 -11.05 -19.83
N VAL A 22 -8.01 -9.83 -20.21
CA VAL A 22 -8.99 -8.89 -20.81
C VAL A 22 -8.82 -8.64 -22.30
N VAL A 23 -7.70 -9.04 -22.91
CA VAL A 23 -7.49 -8.74 -24.34
C VAL A 23 -8.09 -9.78 -25.29
N THR A 24 -8.40 -10.99 -24.80
CA THR A 24 -8.84 -12.10 -25.66
C THR A 24 -10.31 -12.03 -26.08
N ASP A 25 -11.19 -11.42 -25.27
CA ASP A 25 -12.63 -11.47 -25.56
C ASP A 25 -13.12 -10.42 -26.56
N ALA A 26 -12.58 -9.21 -26.54
CA ALA A 26 -13.01 -8.15 -27.45
C ALA A 26 -12.62 -8.42 -28.92
N PHE A 27 -11.47 -9.06 -29.16
CA PHE A 27 -11.00 -9.35 -30.50
C PHE A 27 -11.58 -10.66 -31.08
N ALA A 28 -11.83 -11.66 -30.23
CA ALA A 28 -12.52 -12.90 -30.63
C ALA A 28 -13.92 -12.62 -31.18
N GLN A 29 -14.50 -11.49 -30.84
CA GLN A 29 -15.83 -11.07 -31.30
C GLN A 29 -15.81 -10.45 -32.69
N SER A 30 -14.72 -9.80 -33.11
CA SER A 30 -14.65 -9.13 -34.43
C SER A 30 -14.17 -10.05 -35.57
N SER A 31 -13.33 -11.05 -35.28
CA SER A 31 -12.76 -11.94 -36.30
C SER A 31 -13.69 -13.11 -36.70
N ARG A 32 -14.72 -13.44 -35.90
CA ARG A 32 -15.66 -14.51 -36.18
C ARG A 32 -16.88 -14.13 -37.03
N SER A 33 -17.01 -12.87 -37.41
CA SER A 33 -18.14 -12.43 -38.26
C SER A 33 -17.96 -12.73 -39.76
N SER A 34 -16.82 -13.28 -40.19
CA SER A 34 -16.54 -13.58 -41.59
C SER A 34 -16.54 -15.09 -41.96
N GLU A 35 -16.77 -16.00 -41.04
CA GLU A 35 -16.95 -17.41 -41.42
C GLU A 35 -18.35 -17.91 -41.10
N ARG A 36 -19.07 -18.29 -42.18
CA ARG A 36 -20.36 -18.96 -42.17
C ARG A 36 -20.28 -20.29 -41.42
N GLY A 37 -21.13 -20.48 -40.44
CA GLY A 37 -21.33 -21.82 -39.85
C GLY A 37 -22.17 -21.78 -38.57
N ASN A 38 -23.48 -21.90 -38.73
CA ASN A 38 -24.51 -22.12 -37.74
C ASN A 38 -24.13 -23.17 -36.69
N ARG A 39 -23.81 -22.75 -35.44
CA ARG A 39 -24.06 -23.56 -34.22
C ARG A 39 -24.27 -22.58 -33.07
N GLY A 40 -25.50 -22.58 -32.50
CA GLY A 40 -25.95 -21.73 -31.42
C GLY A 40 -25.21 -21.99 -30.11
N GLY A 41 -24.15 -21.22 -29.88
CA GLY A 41 -23.53 -21.02 -28.57
C GLY A 41 -23.85 -19.59 -28.16
N LYS A 42 -24.54 -19.36 -27.04
CA LYS A 42 -24.70 -18.04 -26.44
C LYS A 42 -23.28 -17.49 -26.17
N GLN A 43 -22.84 -16.52 -26.95
CA GLN A 43 -21.65 -15.73 -26.61
C GLN A 43 -21.88 -15.05 -25.26
N ALA A 44 -21.03 -15.34 -24.28
CA ALA A 44 -21.01 -14.58 -23.03
C ALA A 44 -20.74 -13.12 -23.42
N LYS A 45 -21.64 -12.20 -23.05
CA LYS A 45 -21.36 -10.75 -23.14
C LYS A 45 -20.17 -10.47 -22.23
N ALA A 46 -19.20 -9.71 -22.73
CA ALA A 46 -18.10 -9.21 -21.90
C ALA A 46 -18.70 -8.51 -20.66
N GLU A 47 -18.13 -8.78 -19.50
CA GLU A 47 -18.58 -8.17 -18.26
C GLU A 47 -18.32 -6.64 -18.31
N VAL A 48 -19.33 -5.86 -17.96
CA VAL A 48 -19.20 -4.40 -17.86
C VAL A 48 -18.62 -4.07 -16.49
N LEU A 49 -17.32 -3.78 -16.45
CA LEU A 49 -16.62 -3.50 -15.19
C LEU A 49 -16.96 -2.13 -14.58
N TYR A 50 -17.40 -1.19 -15.42
CA TYR A 50 -17.68 0.21 -15.03
C TYR A 50 -19.10 0.63 -15.45
N PRO A 51 -20.16 0.04 -14.84
CA PRO A 51 -21.54 0.27 -15.27
C PRO A 51 -22.03 1.71 -15.03
N ASN A 52 -21.39 2.44 -14.13
CA ASN A 52 -21.75 3.81 -13.76
C ASN A 52 -20.84 4.87 -14.40
N ALA A 53 -19.99 4.48 -15.35
CA ALA A 53 -19.05 5.38 -15.98
C ALA A 53 -19.77 6.53 -16.69
N THR A 54 -19.19 7.74 -16.58
CA THR A 54 -19.74 8.95 -17.23
C THR A 54 -19.17 9.18 -18.62
N ARG A 55 -18.03 8.53 -18.95
CA ARG A 55 -17.44 8.60 -20.28
C ARG A 55 -18.30 7.85 -21.28
N GLN A 56 -18.59 8.48 -22.42
CA GLN A 56 -19.22 7.81 -23.53
C GLN A 56 -18.20 6.96 -24.30
N GLU A 57 -18.55 5.69 -24.52
CA GLU A 57 -17.68 4.79 -25.27
C GLU A 57 -17.62 5.20 -26.74
N PRO A 58 -16.42 5.18 -27.35
CA PRO A 58 -16.29 5.39 -28.78
C PRO A 58 -16.95 4.24 -29.56
N THR A 59 -17.57 4.57 -30.67
CA THR A 59 -18.19 3.58 -31.56
C THR A 59 -17.22 2.98 -32.58
N VAL A 60 -16.01 3.50 -32.64
CA VAL A 60 -14.96 3.08 -33.57
C VAL A 60 -14.49 1.67 -33.24
N LYS A 61 -14.37 0.83 -34.27
CA LYS A 61 -13.88 -0.56 -34.18
C LYS A 61 -12.57 -0.71 -34.95
N ALA A 62 -11.93 -1.87 -34.79
CA ALA A 62 -10.75 -2.23 -35.55
C ALA A 62 -10.94 -2.01 -37.06
N SER A 63 -9.98 -1.35 -37.69
CA SER A 63 -10.03 -1.14 -39.13
C SER A 63 -9.77 -2.45 -39.88
N ALA A 64 -10.52 -2.68 -40.95
CA ALA A 64 -10.35 -3.90 -41.78
C ALA A 64 -8.93 -4.00 -42.37
N LYS A 65 -8.28 -2.84 -42.60
CA LYS A 65 -6.93 -2.78 -43.16
C LYS A 65 -5.85 -3.27 -42.20
N LEU A 66 -6.04 -3.09 -40.89
CA LEU A 66 -5.05 -3.46 -39.88
C LEU A 66 -5.36 -4.75 -39.14
N GLY A 67 -6.48 -5.42 -39.43
CA GLY A 67 -6.91 -6.61 -38.71
C GLY A 67 -5.82 -7.70 -38.61
N SER A 68 -5.12 -8.00 -39.69
CA SER A 68 -4.03 -9.00 -39.67
C SER A 68 -2.81 -8.54 -38.86
N LYS A 69 -2.48 -7.23 -38.90
CA LYS A 69 -1.36 -6.69 -38.09
C LYS A 69 -1.71 -6.71 -36.60
N LEU A 70 -2.93 -6.31 -36.24
CA LEU A 70 -3.43 -6.37 -34.85
C LEU A 70 -3.44 -7.81 -34.34
N GLN A 71 -3.97 -8.77 -35.14
CA GLN A 71 -3.96 -10.17 -34.75
C GLN A 71 -2.57 -10.71 -34.51
N LYS A 72 -1.61 -10.40 -35.40
CA LYS A 72 -0.22 -10.81 -35.27
C LYS A 72 0.39 -10.26 -33.96
N MET A 73 0.13 -9.00 -33.64
CA MET A 73 0.60 -8.37 -32.40
C MET A 73 0.00 -9.05 -31.15
N ILE A 74 -1.30 -9.36 -31.15
CA ILE A 74 -1.96 -10.10 -30.08
C ILE A 74 -1.38 -11.49 -29.92
N ASP A 75 -1.13 -12.19 -31.03
CA ASP A 75 -0.51 -13.53 -31.01
C ASP A 75 0.91 -13.49 -30.44
N SER A 76 1.68 -12.44 -30.75
CA SER A 76 3.03 -12.25 -30.16
C SER A 76 2.93 -11.99 -28.66
N TYR A 77 2.00 -11.15 -28.23
CA TYR A 77 1.76 -10.90 -26.81
C TYR A 77 1.37 -12.17 -26.04
N ASN A 78 0.41 -12.94 -26.60
CA ASN A 78 -0.06 -14.19 -25.99
C ASN A 78 1.04 -15.28 -25.91
N LYS A 79 2.06 -15.18 -26.76
CA LYS A 79 3.25 -16.03 -26.74
C LYS A 79 4.40 -15.43 -25.91
N GLU A 80 4.12 -14.40 -25.12
CA GLU A 80 5.08 -13.70 -24.26
C GLU A 80 6.31 -13.14 -25.02
N LYS A 81 6.16 -12.89 -26.33
CA LYS A 81 7.18 -12.26 -27.15
C LYS A 81 7.12 -10.74 -27.03
N PHE A 82 7.35 -10.22 -25.82
CA PHE A 82 7.15 -8.81 -25.50
C PHE A 82 7.95 -7.82 -26.36
N PRO A 83 9.24 -8.05 -26.66
CA PRO A 83 9.98 -7.17 -27.58
C PRO A 83 9.36 -7.13 -28.99
N GLU A 84 8.92 -8.29 -29.51
CA GLU A 84 8.26 -8.38 -30.82
C GLU A 84 6.89 -7.67 -30.80
N THR A 85 6.13 -7.82 -29.71
CA THR A 85 4.86 -7.13 -29.49
C THR A 85 5.04 -5.62 -29.57
N ARG A 86 6.04 -5.07 -28.86
CA ARG A 86 6.36 -3.63 -28.90
C ARG A 86 6.70 -3.14 -30.29
N THR A 87 7.58 -3.86 -31.00
CA THR A 87 7.95 -3.52 -32.40
C THR A 87 6.73 -3.49 -33.33
N GLN A 88 5.83 -4.46 -33.18
CA GLN A 88 4.60 -4.52 -33.97
C GLN A 88 3.62 -3.41 -33.59
N ALA A 89 3.51 -3.08 -32.32
CA ALA A 89 2.70 -1.98 -31.84
C ALA A 89 3.19 -0.63 -32.37
N ASP A 90 4.50 -0.37 -32.32
CA ASP A 90 5.11 0.84 -32.85
C ASP A 90 4.84 1.00 -34.35
N ALA A 91 4.89 -0.10 -35.11
CA ALA A 91 4.55 -0.09 -36.53
C ALA A 91 3.07 0.25 -36.78
N ILE A 92 2.15 -0.19 -35.89
CA ILE A 92 0.73 0.18 -35.98
C ILE A 92 0.53 1.65 -35.59
N LEU A 93 1.17 2.12 -34.52
CA LEU A 93 1.10 3.51 -34.07
C LEU A 93 1.56 4.50 -35.14
N ALA A 94 2.58 4.14 -35.93
CA ALA A 94 3.11 4.93 -37.04
C ALA A 94 2.29 4.80 -38.35
N ASP A 95 1.34 3.84 -38.43
CA ASP A 95 0.59 3.60 -39.65
C ASP A 95 -0.52 4.66 -39.83
N SER A 96 -0.49 5.41 -40.94
CA SER A 96 -1.48 6.42 -41.22
C SER A 96 -2.89 5.86 -41.49
N ALA A 97 -3.02 4.57 -41.78
CA ALA A 97 -4.30 3.89 -41.94
C ALA A 97 -4.91 3.41 -40.61
N ALA A 98 -4.16 3.49 -39.51
CA ALA A 98 -4.64 3.12 -38.18
C ALA A 98 -5.59 4.19 -37.63
N ASN A 99 -6.78 3.76 -37.20
CA ASN A 99 -7.73 4.62 -36.52
C ASN A 99 -7.45 4.69 -35.01
N GLU A 100 -8.29 5.43 -34.26
CA GLU A 100 -8.14 5.62 -32.81
C GLU A 100 -8.18 4.30 -32.04
N TYR A 101 -9.04 3.36 -32.44
CA TYR A 101 -9.13 2.02 -31.81
C TYR A 101 -7.84 1.24 -32.03
N ASP A 102 -7.36 1.16 -33.30
CA ASP A 102 -6.15 0.42 -33.65
C ASP A 102 -4.93 0.92 -32.86
N LYS A 103 -4.78 2.25 -32.78
CA LYS A 103 -3.70 2.90 -32.03
C LYS A 103 -3.82 2.70 -30.52
N SER A 104 -5.04 2.84 -29.98
CA SER A 104 -5.26 2.61 -28.54
C SER A 104 -4.96 1.18 -28.15
N LEU A 105 -5.39 0.18 -28.93
CA LEU A 105 -5.12 -1.22 -28.66
C LEU A 105 -3.63 -1.54 -28.79
N ALA A 106 -2.97 -1.00 -29.82
CA ALA A 106 -1.53 -1.18 -30.00
C ALA A 106 -0.74 -0.60 -28.82
N ALA A 107 -1.05 0.63 -28.40
CA ALA A 107 -0.43 1.26 -27.24
C ALA A 107 -0.72 0.50 -25.93
N GLN A 108 -1.93 -0.04 -25.76
CA GLN A 108 -2.28 -0.83 -24.56
C GLN A 108 -1.42 -2.10 -24.47
N LEU A 109 -1.31 -2.88 -25.56
CA LEU A 109 -0.49 -4.09 -25.56
C LEU A 109 1.02 -3.77 -25.43
N ALA A 110 1.47 -2.67 -26.05
CA ALA A 110 2.85 -2.21 -25.87
C ALA A 110 3.16 -1.82 -24.43
N SER A 111 2.20 -1.17 -23.74
CA SER A 111 2.37 -0.80 -22.33
C SER A 111 2.50 -2.02 -21.43
N GLN A 112 1.66 -3.03 -21.65
CA GLN A 112 1.71 -4.28 -20.91
C GLN A 112 3.02 -5.04 -21.20
N ALA A 113 3.44 -5.10 -22.48
CA ALA A 113 4.71 -5.75 -22.86
C ALA A 113 5.93 -5.02 -22.28
N ALA A 114 5.91 -3.68 -22.23
CA ALA A 114 6.95 -2.88 -21.59
C ALA A 114 7.01 -3.16 -20.07
N TYR A 115 5.88 -3.20 -19.40
CA TYR A 115 5.80 -3.53 -17.98
C TYR A 115 6.33 -4.94 -17.67
N GLN A 116 6.00 -5.93 -18.50
CA GLN A 116 6.49 -7.31 -18.34
C GLN A 116 8.03 -7.44 -18.56
N THR A 117 8.64 -6.44 -19.16
CA THR A 117 10.10 -6.37 -19.37
C THR A 117 10.77 -5.32 -18.50
N ASP A 118 10.13 -4.94 -17.37
CA ASP A 118 10.61 -3.97 -16.38
C ASP A 118 10.94 -2.57 -16.97
N ASP A 119 10.36 -2.23 -18.12
CA ASP A 119 10.49 -0.90 -18.75
C ASP A 119 9.30 -0.01 -18.38
N THR A 120 9.24 0.39 -17.10
CA THR A 120 8.14 1.19 -16.54
C THR A 120 8.00 2.53 -17.25
N ALA A 121 9.11 3.16 -17.65
CA ALA A 121 9.08 4.44 -18.35
C ALA A 121 8.37 4.33 -19.71
N ALA A 122 8.66 3.29 -20.47
CA ALA A 122 7.97 3.03 -21.73
C ALA A 122 6.49 2.65 -21.50
N ALA A 123 6.20 1.86 -20.47
CA ALA A 123 4.83 1.51 -20.11
C ALA A 123 3.98 2.76 -19.85
N ILE A 124 4.48 3.72 -19.06
CA ILE A 124 3.83 5.01 -18.80
C ILE A 124 3.63 5.80 -20.12
N ALA A 125 4.63 5.85 -20.98
CA ALA A 125 4.55 6.56 -22.24
C ALA A 125 3.44 5.99 -23.17
N TYR A 126 3.37 4.65 -23.28
CA TYR A 126 2.29 4.00 -24.05
C TYR A 126 0.92 4.17 -23.41
N LEU A 127 0.78 4.11 -22.09
CA LEU A 127 -0.50 4.34 -21.40
C LEU A 127 -1.02 5.76 -21.64
N LYS A 128 -0.15 6.77 -21.67
CA LYS A 128 -0.52 8.13 -22.04
C LYS A 128 -1.05 8.20 -23.47
N GLN A 129 -0.47 7.45 -24.40
CA GLN A 129 -0.98 7.35 -25.78
C GLN A 129 -2.34 6.65 -25.83
N VAL A 130 -2.58 5.58 -25.04
CA VAL A 130 -3.91 4.95 -24.94
C VAL A 130 -4.98 5.98 -24.60
N LEU A 131 -4.74 6.80 -23.58
CA LEU A 131 -5.68 7.82 -23.16
C LEU A 131 -5.84 8.95 -24.18
N GLN A 132 -4.76 9.32 -24.85
CA GLN A 132 -4.76 10.34 -25.91
C GLN A 132 -5.59 9.91 -27.13
N PHE A 133 -5.41 8.67 -27.61
CA PHE A 133 -6.18 8.16 -28.74
C PHE A 133 -7.63 7.88 -28.37
N ASN A 134 -7.90 7.53 -27.11
CA ASN A 134 -9.24 7.40 -26.55
C ASN A 134 -10.18 6.45 -27.34
N GLY A 135 -9.62 5.41 -27.99
CA GLY A 135 -10.34 4.52 -28.91
C GLY A 135 -10.89 3.24 -28.26
N LEU A 136 -10.54 2.91 -27.02
CA LEU A 136 -11.01 1.70 -26.32
C LEU A 136 -12.39 1.88 -25.68
N ASP A 137 -13.07 0.78 -25.41
CA ASP A 137 -14.24 0.75 -24.54
C ASP A 137 -13.92 1.20 -23.11
N ASN A 138 -14.93 1.34 -22.26
CA ASN A 138 -14.73 1.80 -20.90
C ASN A 138 -13.88 0.83 -20.07
N ASN A 139 -13.97 -0.48 -20.32
CA ASN A 139 -13.15 -1.45 -19.60
C ASN A 139 -11.65 -1.24 -19.91
N GLY A 140 -11.27 -1.21 -21.17
CA GLY A 140 -9.88 -1.01 -21.59
C GLY A 140 -9.35 0.38 -21.26
N HIS A 141 -10.17 1.41 -21.41
CA HIS A 141 -9.81 2.80 -21.13
C HIS A 141 -9.50 2.99 -19.63
N PHE A 142 -10.42 2.61 -18.74
CA PHE A 142 -10.25 2.83 -17.30
C PHE A 142 -9.20 1.91 -16.68
N GLN A 143 -9.05 0.68 -17.16
CA GLN A 143 -7.94 -0.17 -16.74
C GLN A 143 -6.59 0.45 -17.09
N SER A 144 -6.46 1.01 -18.30
CA SER A 144 -5.23 1.71 -18.71
C SER A 144 -4.99 2.98 -17.88
N MET A 145 -6.04 3.72 -17.54
CA MET A 145 -5.94 4.92 -16.69
C MET A 145 -5.53 4.56 -15.25
N LEU A 146 -6.14 3.50 -14.68
CA LEU A 146 -5.77 3.01 -13.35
C LEU A 146 -4.30 2.56 -13.31
N MET A 147 -3.87 1.77 -14.31
CA MET A 147 -2.49 1.32 -14.42
C MET A 147 -1.53 2.50 -14.55
N LEU A 148 -1.86 3.52 -15.35
CA LEU A 148 -1.04 4.73 -15.47
C LEU A 148 -0.86 5.41 -14.11
N GLY A 149 -1.95 5.66 -13.38
CA GLY A 149 -1.87 6.30 -12.06
C GLY A 149 -1.02 5.50 -11.08
N GLN A 150 -1.15 4.17 -11.06
CA GLN A 150 -0.35 3.28 -10.19
C GLN A 150 1.13 3.30 -10.56
N LEU A 151 1.48 3.27 -11.85
CA LEU A 151 2.87 3.33 -12.29
C LEU A 151 3.49 4.71 -12.04
N GLU A 152 2.73 5.79 -12.20
CA GLU A 152 3.19 7.14 -11.85
C GLU A 152 3.49 7.25 -10.35
N LEU A 153 2.69 6.63 -9.48
CA LEU A 153 2.97 6.55 -8.04
C LEU A 153 4.22 5.70 -7.74
N GLN A 154 4.39 4.59 -8.43
CA GLN A 154 5.57 3.72 -8.28
C GLN A 154 6.88 4.42 -8.66
N GLU A 155 6.84 5.30 -9.65
CA GLU A 155 7.97 6.10 -10.14
C GLU A 155 8.17 7.41 -9.36
N ASP A 156 7.65 7.51 -8.14
CA ASP A 156 7.71 8.70 -7.28
C ASP A 156 7.08 9.98 -7.93
N LYS A 157 6.29 9.83 -9.00
CA LYS A 157 5.53 10.91 -9.65
C LYS A 157 4.17 11.08 -8.97
N THR A 158 4.20 11.30 -7.66
CA THR A 158 2.99 11.18 -6.82
C THR A 158 1.90 12.18 -7.20
N ALA A 159 2.27 13.41 -7.59
CA ALA A 159 1.29 14.42 -7.99
C ALA A 159 0.59 14.06 -9.32
N GLU A 160 1.34 13.58 -10.30
CA GLU A 160 0.78 13.12 -11.58
C GLU A 160 -0.09 11.88 -11.36
N GLY A 161 0.39 10.90 -10.60
CA GLY A 161 -0.37 9.70 -10.29
C GLY A 161 -1.69 10.01 -9.57
N LEU A 162 -1.68 10.93 -8.61
CA LEU A 162 -2.91 11.39 -7.95
C LEU A 162 -3.86 12.06 -8.95
N ALA A 163 -3.37 12.95 -9.82
CA ALA A 163 -4.22 13.61 -10.83
C ALA A 163 -4.84 12.59 -11.79
N THR A 164 -4.08 11.56 -12.20
CA THR A 164 -4.59 10.46 -13.04
C THR A 164 -5.66 9.66 -12.29
N LEU A 165 -5.46 9.33 -11.01
CA LEU A 165 -6.44 8.62 -10.18
C LEU A 165 -7.69 9.47 -9.92
N ASP A 166 -7.55 10.78 -9.68
CA ASP A 166 -8.70 11.68 -9.50
C ASP A 166 -9.60 11.68 -10.75
N LYS A 167 -9.01 11.76 -11.94
CA LYS A 167 -9.73 11.64 -13.21
C LYS A 167 -10.38 10.26 -13.36
N TYR A 168 -9.64 9.19 -13.04
CA TYR A 168 -10.14 7.83 -13.05
C TYR A 168 -11.42 7.69 -12.21
N PHE A 169 -11.39 8.11 -10.95
CA PHE A 169 -12.56 8.00 -10.05
C PHE A 169 -13.71 8.92 -10.47
N ALA A 170 -13.39 10.11 -11.00
CA ALA A 170 -14.41 11.04 -11.49
C ALA A 170 -15.19 10.49 -12.68
N GLU A 171 -14.53 9.77 -13.59
CA GLU A 171 -15.13 9.27 -14.83
C GLU A 171 -15.65 7.83 -14.71
N SER A 172 -14.90 6.93 -14.06
CA SER A 172 -15.26 5.50 -13.92
C SER A 172 -16.36 5.26 -12.89
N LYS A 173 -16.47 6.16 -11.89
CA LYS A 173 -17.33 5.98 -10.71
C LYS A 173 -17.02 4.70 -9.94
N SER A 174 -15.80 4.22 -10.00
CA SER A 174 -15.37 3.04 -9.25
C SER A 174 -15.42 3.28 -7.76
N THR A 175 -15.86 2.27 -7.03
CA THR A 175 -15.89 2.24 -5.56
C THR A 175 -15.08 1.06 -5.01
N LYS A 176 -14.24 0.45 -5.84
CA LYS A 176 -13.46 -0.73 -5.44
C LYS A 176 -12.45 -0.36 -4.37
N PRO A 177 -12.45 -1.09 -3.25
CA PRO A 177 -11.60 -0.79 -2.10
C PRO A 177 -10.11 -0.68 -2.42
N GLU A 178 -9.56 -1.63 -3.18
CA GLU A 178 -8.14 -1.68 -3.52
C GLU A 178 -7.70 -0.46 -4.35
N GLU A 179 -8.59 0.03 -5.21
CA GLU A 179 -8.33 1.20 -6.05
C GLU A 179 -8.37 2.49 -5.21
N LEU A 180 -9.32 2.58 -4.26
CA LEU A 180 -9.41 3.70 -3.31
C LEU A 180 -8.19 3.78 -2.39
N ILE A 181 -7.64 2.63 -1.96
CA ILE A 181 -6.41 2.61 -1.16
C ILE A 181 -5.24 3.25 -1.91
N ALA A 182 -5.09 3.01 -3.21
CA ALA A 182 -4.03 3.65 -4.00
C ALA A 182 -4.15 5.18 -3.99
N LYS A 183 -5.38 5.71 -4.12
CA LYS A 183 -5.63 7.16 -3.99
C LYS A 183 -5.34 7.67 -2.58
N GLY A 184 -5.80 6.96 -1.55
CA GLY A 184 -5.55 7.32 -0.14
C GLY A 184 -4.06 7.35 0.18
N GLN A 185 -3.29 6.41 -0.35
CA GLN A 185 -1.83 6.36 -0.21
C GLN A 185 -1.14 7.54 -0.90
N ALA A 186 -1.56 7.88 -2.13
CA ALA A 186 -1.03 9.05 -2.84
C ALA A 186 -1.28 10.35 -2.08
N LEU A 187 -2.49 10.52 -1.55
CA LEU A 187 -2.84 11.66 -0.71
C LEU A 187 -1.99 11.73 0.57
N TYR A 188 -1.77 10.59 1.21
CA TYR A 188 -0.89 10.49 2.39
C TYR A 188 0.55 10.90 2.07
N GLN A 189 1.12 10.42 0.96
CA GLN A 189 2.48 10.76 0.53
C GLN A 189 2.65 12.26 0.21
N LEU A 190 1.59 12.90 -0.26
CA LEU A 190 1.55 14.36 -0.50
C LEU A 190 1.18 15.17 0.76
N GLU A 191 1.18 14.53 1.93
CA GLU A 191 0.83 15.15 3.22
C GLU A 191 -0.60 15.74 3.24
N ARG A 192 -1.47 15.32 2.30
CA ARG A 192 -2.88 15.71 2.22
C ARG A 192 -3.75 14.81 3.09
N TYR A 193 -3.39 14.71 4.37
CA TYR A 193 -3.96 13.74 5.32
C TYR A 193 -5.47 13.89 5.51
N GLN A 194 -5.97 15.12 5.58
CA GLN A 194 -7.41 15.40 5.74
C GLN A 194 -8.23 14.86 4.55
N GLU A 195 -7.65 14.82 3.37
CA GLU A 195 -8.30 14.26 2.17
C GLU A 195 -8.11 12.74 2.07
N ALA A 196 -6.98 12.21 2.56
CA ALA A 196 -6.72 10.78 2.61
C ALA A 196 -7.71 10.03 3.51
N ILE A 197 -8.02 10.58 4.69
CA ILE A 197 -8.85 9.95 5.72
C ILE A 197 -10.21 9.46 5.16
N PRO A 198 -11.06 10.30 4.54
CA PRO A 198 -12.36 9.85 4.04
C PRO A 198 -12.23 8.79 2.94
N VAL A 199 -11.22 8.88 2.08
CA VAL A 199 -10.95 7.89 1.03
C VAL A 199 -10.56 6.54 1.62
N LEU A 200 -9.68 6.54 2.63
CA LEU A 200 -9.25 5.32 3.33
C LEU A 200 -10.41 4.70 4.13
N LYS A 201 -11.22 5.51 4.82
CA LYS A 201 -12.43 5.03 5.52
C LYS A 201 -13.41 4.38 4.54
N GLN A 202 -13.63 4.99 3.37
CA GLN A 202 -14.50 4.42 2.34
C GLN A 202 -13.96 3.08 1.83
N ALA A 203 -12.66 2.98 1.58
CA ALA A 203 -12.03 1.73 1.13
C ALA A 203 -12.19 0.61 2.16
N ILE A 204 -11.89 0.88 3.43
CA ILE A 204 -11.99 -0.10 4.52
C ILE A 204 -13.44 -0.55 4.72
N ALA A 205 -14.40 0.39 4.71
CA ALA A 205 -15.81 0.08 4.87
C ALA A 205 -16.40 -0.71 3.68
N GLY A 206 -15.86 -0.53 2.49
CA GLY A 206 -16.29 -1.23 1.27
C GLY A 206 -15.72 -2.64 1.13
N SER A 207 -14.72 -3.02 1.94
CA SER A 207 -14.10 -4.34 1.90
C SER A 207 -14.74 -5.28 2.91
N THR A 208 -14.99 -6.52 2.49
CA THR A 208 -15.42 -7.60 3.42
C THR A 208 -14.28 -8.07 4.31
N GLU A 209 -13.05 -7.94 3.85
CA GLU A 209 -11.84 -8.37 4.54
C GLU A 209 -10.72 -7.30 4.36
N PRO A 210 -10.80 -6.16 5.09
CA PRO A 210 -9.79 -5.12 5.00
C PRO A 210 -8.42 -5.63 5.43
N LYS A 211 -7.39 -5.32 4.65
CA LYS A 211 -6.01 -5.70 4.99
C LYS A 211 -5.49 -4.85 6.15
N ASP A 212 -4.67 -5.45 7.01
CA ASP A 212 -4.09 -4.75 8.17
C ASP A 212 -3.38 -3.45 7.82
N ASN A 213 -2.63 -3.42 6.72
CA ASN A 213 -1.90 -2.25 6.27
C ASN A 213 -2.83 -1.08 5.88
N TRP A 214 -4.08 -1.34 5.50
CA TRP A 214 -5.07 -0.29 5.23
C TRP A 214 -5.47 0.44 6.50
N ASN A 215 -5.74 -0.34 7.57
CA ASN A 215 -6.04 0.23 8.88
C ASN A 215 -4.83 1.00 9.44
N GLN A 216 -3.61 0.48 9.25
CA GLN A 216 -2.39 1.17 9.65
C GLN A 216 -2.21 2.51 8.92
N LEU A 217 -2.48 2.54 7.60
CA LEU A 217 -2.41 3.77 6.82
C LEU A 217 -3.47 4.79 7.27
N LEU A 218 -4.70 4.35 7.57
CA LEU A 218 -5.74 5.22 8.12
C LEU A 218 -5.32 5.81 9.47
N MET A 219 -4.84 4.97 10.40
CA MET A 219 -4.38 5.43 11.71
C MET A 219 -3.20 6.41 11.60
N ALA A 220 -2.27 6.15 10.69
CA ALA A 220 -1.18 7.08 10.40
C ALA A 220 -1.71 8.42 9.85
N ALA A 221 -2.62 8.39 8.89
CA ALA A 221 -3.22 9.61 8.33
C ALA A 221 -3.98 10.43 9.41
N LEU A 222 -4.72 9.75 10.30
CA LEU A 222 -5.39 10.38 11.43
C LEU A 222 -4.41 11.04 12.41
N SER A 223 -3.31 10.35 12.73
CA SER A 223 -2.27 10.88 13.63
C SER A 223 -1.58 12.10 13.05
N GLU A 224 -1.15 12.04 11.79
CA GLU A 224 -0.51 13.16 11.07
C GLU A 224 -1.46 14.35 10.87
N ALA A 225 -2.77 14.09 10.74
CA ALA A 225 -3.81 15.12 10.69
C ALA A 225 -4.13 15.75 12.05
N GLY A 226 -3.45 15.35 13.14
CA GLY A 226 -3.73 15.81 14.50
C GLY A 226 -5.01 15.23 15.10
N GLN A 227 -5.58 14.17 14.50
CA GLN A 227 -6.80 13.51 14.95
C GLN A 227 -6.49 12.25 15.80
N SER A 228 -5.55 12.37 16.74
CA SER A 228 -5.06 11.25 17.56
C SER A 228 -6.18 10.52 18.32
N GLY A 229 -7.21 11.24 18.75
CA GLY A 229 -8.37 10.63 19.41
C GLY A 229 -9.19 9.71 18.51
N GLU A 230 -9.30 10.02 17.20
CA GLU A 230 -9.93 9.12 16.22
C GLU A 230 -9.03 7.93 15.88
N ALA A 231 -7.73 8.16 15.76
CA ALA A 231 -6.76 7.08 15.54
C ALA A 231 -6.83 6.04 16.67
N VAL A 232 -6.95 6.48 17.92
CA VAL A 232 -7.15 5.61 19.10
C VAL A 232 -8.44 4.81 18.96
N LYS A 233 -9.57 5.43 18.61
CA LYS A 233 -10.86 4.73 18.45
C LYS A 233 -10.80 3.64 17.38
N GLU A 234 -10.16 3.92 16.25
CA GLU A 234 -9.98 2.92 15.19
C GLU A 234 -9.11 1.75 15.67
N ALA A 235 -8.03 2.04 16.41
CA ALA A 235 -7.18 1.01 16.99
C ALA A 235 -7.89 0.17 18.07
N GLU A 236 -8.70 0.82 18.95
CA GLU A 236 -9.55 0.14 19.94
C GLU A 236 -10.54 -0.81 19.27
N ALA A 237 -11.21 -0.35 18.20
CA ALA A 237 -12.18 -1.16 17.46
C ALA A 237 -11.51 -2.37 16.78
N LEU A 238 -10.32 -2.20 16.23
CA LEU A 238 -9.56 -3.28 15.59
C LEU A 238 -9.09 -4.30 16.62
N ALA A 239 -8.52 -3.84 17.74
CA ALA A 239 -8.05 -4.70 18.83
C ALA A 239 -9.20 -5.46 19.53
N ALA A 240 -10.39 -4.84 19.62
CA ALA A 240 -11.58 -5.48 20.16
C ALA A 240 -12.12 -6.61 19.28
N LYS A 241 -12.01 -6.48 17.95
CA LYS A 241 -12.39 -7.55 17.00
C LYS A 241 -11.46 -8.77 17.14
N ASN A 242 -10.19 -8.54 17.44
CA ASN A 242 -9.16 -9.57 17.51
C ASN A 242 -8.37 -9.46 18.84
N PRO A 243 -8.98 -9.78 19.99
CA PRO A 243 -8.38 -9.52 21.31
C PRO A 243 -7.11 -10.34 21.60
N ASN A 244 -6.88 -11.41 20.83
CA ASN A 244 -5.70 -12.26 20.93
C ASN A 244 -4.64 -11.98 19.84
N ASP A 245 -4.91 -11.05 18.93
CA ASP A 245 -3.96 -10.63 17.91
C ASP A 245 -2.93 -9.68 18.53
N LYS A 246 -1.74 -10.19 18.76
CA LYS A 246 -0.59 -9.44 19.30
C LYS A 246 -0.33 -8.16 18.50
N LYS A 247 -0.41 -8.22 17.17
CA LYS A 247 -0.13 -7.06 16.29
C LYS A 247 -1.15 -5.95 16.47
N ALA A 248 -2.44 -6.31 16.56
CA ALA A 248 -3.50 -5.35 16.81
C ALA A 248 -3.35 -4.69 18.19
N GLN A 249 -2.98 -5.46 19.22
CA GLN A 249 -2.73 -4.95 20.57
C GLN A 249 -1.50 -4.03 20.62
N LEU A 250 -0.40 -4.39 19.95
CA LEU A 250 0.79 -3.52 19.85
C LEU A 250 0.51 -2.22 19.11
N ASN A 251 -0.31 -2.26 18.05
CA ASN A 251 -0.75 -1.07 17.35
C ASN A 251 -1.60 -0.17 18.27
N LEU A 252 -2.52 -0.76 19.04
CA LEU A 252 -3.33 -0.02 20.03
C LEU A 252 -2.44 0.65 21.08
N ALA A 253 -1.47 -0.06 21.64
CA ALA A 253 -0.52 0.52 22.60
C ALA A 253 0.24 1.71 21.99
N SER A 254 0.67 1.58 20.74
CA SER A 254 1.35 2.67 20.00
C SER A 254 0.44 3.90 19.80
N MET A 255 -0.84 3.69 19.48
CA MET A 255 -1.81 4.79 19.34
C MET A 255 -2.08 5.48 20.67
N TYR A 256 -2.18 4.73 21.77
CA TYR A 256 -2.28 5.32 23.10
C TYR A 256 -1.05 6.18 23.46
N MET A 257 0.16 5.70 23.14
CA MET A 257 1.39 6.49 23.35
C MET A 257 1.39 7.79 22.55
N GLN A 258 1.00 7.75 21.28
CA GLN A 258 0.91 8.95 20.42
C GLN A 258 -0.16 9.94 20.89
N ALA A 259 -1.19 9.45 21.58
CA ALA A 259 -2.24 10.26 22.17
C ALA A 259 -1.96 10.67 23.61
N ASP A 260 -0.72 10.47 24.11
CA ASP A 260 -0.30 10.76 25.49
C ASP A 260 -1.11 10.02 26.57
N GLN A 261 -1.68 8.85 26.23
CA GLN A 261 -2.44 7.99 27.14
C GLN A 261 -1.57 6.85 27.67
N MET A 262 -0.47 7.20 28.39
CA MET A 262 0.58 6.25 28.80
C MET A 262 0.05 5.13 29.69
N ASP A 263 -0.88 5.41 30.61
CA ASP A 263 -1.47 4.37 31.47
C ASP A 263 -2.22 3.30 30.68
N LYS A 264 -2.95 3.69 29.64
CA LYS A 264 -3.64 2.74 28.77
C LYS A 264 -2.68 1.94 27.92
N ALA A 265 -1.63 2.60 27.41
CA ALA A 265 -0.56 1.91 26.67
C ALA A 265 0.12 0.85 27.55
N ALA A 266 0.46 1.21 28.79
CA ALA A 266 1.02 0.29 29.77
C ALA A 266 0.10 -0.90 30.05
N ALA A 267 -1.18 -0.67 30.26
CA ALA A 267 -2.17 -1.74 30.54
C ALA A 267 -2.26 -2.77 29.39
N VAL A 268 -2.24 -2.32 28.13
CA VAL A 268 -2.23 -3.20 26.96
C VAL A 268 -0.94 -4.01 26.90
N MET A 269 0.21 -3.37 27.10
CA MET A 269 1.52 -4.03 27.06
C MET A 269 1.71 -5.00 28.22
N ASP A 270 1.21 -4.68 29.41
CA ASP A 270 1.24 -5.60 30.57
C ASP A 270 0.39 -6.85 30.36
N LYS A 271 -0.76 -6.70 29.69
CA LYS A 271 -1.57 -7.87 29.30
C LYS A 271 -0.79 -8.78 28.36
N LEU A 272 -0.10 -8.22 27.38
CA LEU A 272 0.76 -8.99 26.47
C LEU A 272 1.95 -9.64 27.22
N ARG A 273 2.57 -8.91 28.16
CA ARG A 273 3.66 -9.43 29.00
C ARG A 273 3.20 -10.59 29.86
N SER A 274 2.11 -10.43 30.61
CA SER A 274 1.58 -11.44 31.53
C SER A 274 1.09 -12.69 30.81
N SER A 275 0.63 -12.57 29.57
CA SER A 275 0.28 -13.73 28.71
C SER A 275 1.48 -14.36 28.00
N GLY A 276 2.69 -13.86 28.22
CA GLY A 276 3.92 -14.38 27.60
C GLY A 276 4.07 -14.03 26.12
N GLN A 277 3.28 -13.09 25.61
CA GLN A 277 3.31 -12.70 24.19
C GLN A 277 4.43 -11.70 23.85
N LEU A 278 5.03 -11.02 24.85
CA LEU A 278 6.21 -10.19 24.58
C LEU A 278 7.45 -11.10 24.47
N THR A 279 7.98 -11.20 23.26
CA THR A 279 9.08 -12.10 22.91
C THR A 279 10.25 -11.41 22.21
N GLU A 280 10.09 -10.12 21.88
CA GLU A 280 11.07 -9.34 21.14
C GLU A 280 11.68 -8.24 22.01
N GLU A 281 12.96 -7.95 21.79
CA GLU A 281 13.70 -6.88 22.50
C GLU A 281 12.98 -5.52 22.40
N ARG A 282 12.50 -5.17 21.22
CA ARG A 282 11.80 -3.89 20.97
C ARG A 282 10.53 -3.74 21.81
N GLU A 283 9.84 -4.84 22.09
CA GLU A 283 8.60 -4.84 22.86
C GLU A 283 8.85 -4.56 24.33
N TYR A 284 9.89 -5.18 24.90
CA TYR A 284 10.33 -4.87 26.25
C TYR A 284 10.87 -3.43 26.35
N LYS A 285 11.61 -2.96 25.33
CA LYS A 285 12.08 -1.57 25.27
C LYS A 285 10.90 -0.59 25.21
N GLN A 286 9.88 -0.89 24.43
CA GLN A 286 8.65 -0.08 24.37
C GLN A 286 7.95 -0.03 25.73
N LEU A 287 7.77 -1.17 26.40
CA LEU A 287 7.09 -1.23 27.69
C LEU A 287 7.83 -0.45 28.78
N TYR A 288 9.13 -0.68 28.96
CA TYR A 288 9.87 0.09 29.99
C TYR A 288 9.95 1.57 29.63
N SER A 289 9.96 1.95 28.35
CA SER A 289 9.90 3.36 27.95
C SER A 289 8.57 4.00 28.28
N ILE A 290 7.45 3.29 28.13
CA ILE A 290 6.13 3.76 28.58
C ILE A 290 6.18 4.07 30.07
N TYR A 291 6.68 3.13 30.88
CA TYR A 291 6.80 3.33 32.32
C TYR A 291 7.77 4.46 32.70
N ALA A 292 8.91 4.58 32.01
CA ALA A 292 9.87 5.64 32.25
C ALA A 292 9.32 7.05 31.96
N ASN A 293 8.28 7.14 31.11
CA ASN A 293 7.57 8.38 30.83
C ASN A 293 6.27 8.55 31.63
N THR A 294 6.02 7.67 32.62
CA THR A 294 4.85 7.73 33.49
C THR A 294 5.35 7.98 34.92
N GLU A 295 4.77 8.96 35.60
CA GLU A 295 5.15 9.31 36.98
C GLU A 295 4.97 8.15 37.95
N HIS A 296 5.92 7.99 38.87
CA HIS A 296 5.91 6.96 39.92
C HIS A 296 5.89 5.49 39.43
N LYS A 297 6.45 5.25 38.22
CA LYS A 297 6.55 3.92 37.61
C LYS A 297 7.96 3.33 37.60
N GLU A 298 8.89 3.89 38.37
CA GLU A 298 10.28 3.45 38.43
C GLU A 298 10.44 1.96 38.77
N LYS A 299 9.59 1.46 39.72
CA LYS A 299 9.58 0.04 40.09
C LYS A 299 9.14 -0.88 38.95
N ASP A 300 8.19 -0.39 38.13
CA ASP A 300 7.72 -1.13 36.95
C ASP A 300 8.81 -1.18 35.87
N VAL A 301 9.57 -0.07 35.65
CA VAL A 301 10.74 -0.05 34.77
C VAL A 301 11.76 -1.10 35.22
N ILE A 302 12.12 -1.08 36.52
CA ILE A 302 13.07 -2.03 37.10
C ILE A 302 12.60 -3.48 36.88
N ALA A 303 11.33 -3.76 37.13
CA ALA A 303 10.76 -5.11 36.98
C ALA A 303 10.81 -5.60 35.54
N VAL A 304 10.42 -4.75 34.57
CA VAL A 304 10.41 -5.10 33.14
C VAL A 304 11.83 -5.34 32.62
N ILE A 305 12.77 -4.46 32.97
CA ILE A 305 14.16 -4.57 32.51
C ILE A 305 14.79 -5.85 33.09
N ASN A 306 14.66 -6.07 34.38
CA ASN A 306 15.25 -7.26 35.03
C ASN A 306 14.66 -8.57 34.46
N GLU A 307 13.35 -8.61 34.23
CA GLU A 307 12.71 -9.76 33.60
C GLU A 307 13.23 -9.99 32.18
N GLY A 308 13.33 -8.92 31.36
CA GLY A 308 13.83 -8.99 29.99
C GLY A 308 15.29 -9.47 29.91
N LEU A 309 16.14 -9.00 30.82
CA LEU A 309 17.53 -9.46 30.95
C LEU A 309 17.61 -10.91 31.39
N GLN A 310 16.82 -11.30 32.41
CA GLN A 310 16.78 -12.68 32.91
C GLN A 310 16.31 -13.69 31.87
N LYS A 311 15.34 -13.30 31.05
CA LYS A 311 14.84 -14.11 29.93
C LYS A 311 15.76 -14.10 28.70
N GLY A 312 16.81 -13.29 28.70
CA GLY A 312 17.70 -13.11 27.55
C GLY A 312 17.03 -12.41 26.34
N ILE A 313 15.87 -11.77 26.54
CA ILE A 313 15.15 -11.03 25.52
C ILE A 313 15.77 -9.64 25.34
N LEU A 314 16.04 -8.94 26.46
CA LEU A 314 16.79 -7.68 26.43
C LEU A 314 18.29 -7.98 26.39
N LYS A 315 18.97 -7.28 25.49
CA LYS A 315 20.44 -7.25 25.49
C LYS A 315 20.92 -6.25 26.52
N PRO A 316 22.01 -6.57 27.23
CA PRO A 316 22.61 -5.66 28.21
C PRO A 316 23.38 -4.54 27.49
N ASP A 317 22.69 -3.55 26.94
CA ASP A 317 23.27 -2.39 26.29
C ASP A 317 23.27 -1.15 27.20
N TYR A 318 23.92 -0.07 26.72
CA TYR A 318 24.02 1.20 27.44
C TYR A 318 22.64 1.74 27.85
N GLN A 319 21.67 1.75 26.95
CA GLN A 319 20.35 2.35 27.21
C GLN A 319 19.57 1.56 28.27
N VAL A 320 19.66 0.24 28.24
CA VAL A 320 19.01 -0.65 29.22
C VAL A 320 19.59 -0.40 30.62
N TYR A 321 20.92 -0.35 30.76
CA TYR A 321 21.55 -0.09 32.07
C TYR A 321 21.35 1.34 32.53
N LEU A 322 21.34 2.32 31.64
CA LEU A 322 21.05 3.70 32.00
C LEU A 322 19.63 3.87 32.53
N ALA A 323 18.63 3.32 31.84
CA ALA A 323 17.25 3.34 32.30
C ALA A 323 17.06 2.64 33.65
N LEU A 324 17.75 1.51 33.85
CA LEU A 324 17.75 0.78 35.11
C LEU A 324 18.38 1.60 36.24
N ALA A 325 19.52 2.22 36.00
CA ALA A 325 20.22 3.05 36.97
C ALA A 325 19.40 4.27 37.41
N GLN A 326 18.81 4.98 36.45
CA GLN A 326 17.92 6.11 36.71
C GLN A 326 16.71 5.69 37.55
N SER A 327 16.09 4.57 37.19
CA SER A 327 14.92 4.06 37.91
C SER A 327 15.26 3.62 39.34
N TYR A 328 16.42 3.01 39.58
CA TYR A 328 16.90 2.71 40.90
C TYR A 328 17.17 3.98 41.72
N TYR A 329 17.79 4.98 41.09
CA TYR A 329 18.10 6.27 41.74
C TYR A 329 16.84 6.98 42.22
N TYR A 330 15.83 7.12 41.29
CA TYR A 330 14.55 7.77 41.63
C TYR A 330 13.67 6.96 42.58
N SER A 331 14.00 5.67 42.80
CA SER A 331 13.36 4.82 43.80
C SER A 331 14.14 4.74 45.13
N ASP A 332 15.10 5.66 45.37
CA ASP A 332 15.97 5.68 46.55
C ASP A 332 16.81 4.41 46.75
N GLN A 333 17.05 3.66 45.70
CA GLN A 333 17.87 2.44 45.71
C GLN A 333 19.30 2.73 45.24
N VAL A 334 19.99 3.66 45.92
CA VAL A 334 21.28 4.22 45.50
C VAL A 334 22.38 3.15 45.26
N PRO A 335 22.55 2.12 46.06
CA PRO A 335 23.56 1.10 45.78
C PRO A 335 23.34 0.37 44.44
N GLN A 336 22.09 0.05 44.12
CA GLN A 336 21.72 -0.62 42.86
C GLN A 336 21.87 0.35 41.66
N ALA A 337 21.57 1.63 41.86
CA ALA A 337 21.80 2.65 40.84
C ALA A 337 23.27 2.76 40.45
N ILE A 338 24.17 2.76 41.46
CA ILE A 338 25.63 2.83 41.25
C ILE A 338 26.09 1.58 40.46
N ASP A 339 25.65 0.36 40.85
CA ASP A 339 26.01 -0.88 40.14
C ASP A 339 25.54 -0.83 38.65
N ALA A 340 24.32 -0.34 38.41
CA ALA A 340 23.80 -0.21 37.05
C ALA A 340 24.54 0.84 36.22
N TRP A 341 24.90 2.00 36.79
CA TRP A 341 25.75 2.99 36.11
C TRP A 341 27.14 2.46 35.80
N GLN A 342 27.74 1.69 36.72
CA GLN A 342 29.05 1.05 36.50
C GLN A 342 28.99 0.06 35.31
N LYS A 343 27.84 -0.61 35.12
CA LYS A 343 27.62 -1.48 33.96
C LYS A 343 27.35 -0.70 32.68
N ALA A 344 26.73 0.46 32.78
CA ALA A 344 26.46 1.34 31.63
C ALA A 344 27.73 2.02 31.10
N ALA A 345 28.59 2.51 32.00
CA ALA A 345 29.76 3.33 31.69
C ALA A 345 30.68 2.74 30.60
N PRO A 346 31.14 1.48 30.64
CA PRO A 346 31.99 0.91 29.59
C PRO A 346 31.27 0.72 28.25
N LEU A 347 29.93 0.82 28.20
CA LEU A 347 29.10 0.69 27.01
C LEU A 347 28.74 2.06 26.39
N SER A 348 29.06 3.14 27.09
CA SER A 348 28.86 4.52 26.59
C SER A 348 29.85 4.82 25.47
N LYS A 349 29.36 5.50 24.43
CA LYS A 349 30.20 6.01 23.32
C LYS A 349 30.71 7.42 23.58
N ASP A 350 30.11 8.13 24.54
CA ASP A 350 30.27 9.60 24.69
C ASP A 350 31.00 10.02 25.99
N GLY A 351 31.42 9.06 26.81
CA GLY A 351 32.17 9.37 28.06
C GLY A 351 31.38 10.12 29.15
N GLU A 352 30.12 10.45 28.92
CA GLU A 352 29.29 11.24 29.88
C GLU A 352 28.83 10.45 31.12
N THR A 353 29.14 9.18 31.20
CA THR A 353 28.65 8.26 32.26
C THR A 353 29.69 7.98 33.34
N TYR A 354 30.85 8.62 33.27
CA TYR A 354 31.96 8.48 34.24
C TYR A 354 31.89 9.49 35.35
#